data_e0dd5e19f19e4551936465215fdc6125
#
_entry.id   e0dd5e19f19e4551936465215fdc6125
#
_cell.length_a   1.000
_cell.length_b   1.000
_cell.length_c   1.000
_cell.angle_alpha   90.00
_cell.angle_beta   90.00
_cell.angle_gamma   90.00
#
_symmetry.space_group_name_H-M   'P 1'
#
loop_
_entity.id
_entity.type
_entity.pdbx_description
1 polymer ?
#
loop_
_entity_poly.entity_id
_entity_poly.type
_entity_poly.pdbx_seq_one_letter_code
_entity_poly.pdbx_strand_id
1 'polypeptide(L)'
;TLIKPELDVWGPGEHNGTFRGHNPAFVTASAALRKYWADDQLERSTLAKGEHVDAALRELAGTLPGDLEVKGRGLARGLGFAQTEVADQVAAACFEHGLLLETAGPSSEVAKLMPALTITDAELDEGLEIFADAVRGVVLGGSS
;
A
#
# COMPACT_ATOMS: atom_id res chain seq x y z
N THR A 1 -1.07 5.22 -22.00
CA THR A 1 -2.30 4.40 -22.02
C THR A 1 -2.38 3.65 -23.33
N LEU A 2 -2.66 2.36 -23.29
CA LEU A 2 -2.98 1.53 -24.44
C LEU A 2 -4.50 1.37 -24.47
N ILE A 3 -5.13 1.69 -25.60
CA ILE A 3 -6.57 1.65 -25.77
C ILE A 3 -6.89 0.68 -26.92
N LYS A 4 -7.86 -0.19 -26.73
CA LYS A 4 -8.35 -1.06 -27.79
C LYS A 4 -9.00 -0.21 -28.89
N PRO A 5 -8.84 -0.56 -30.18
CA PRO A 5 -9.37 0.24 -31.27
C PRO A 5 -10.88 0.53 -31.18
N GLU A 6 -11.67 -0.43 -30.69
CA GLU A 6 -13.11 -0.28 -30.51
C GLU A 6 -13.52 0.70 -29.39
N LEU A 7 -12.57 1.08 -28.51
CA LEU A 7 -12.77 2.04 -27.42
C LEU A 7 -12.16 3.41 -27.75
N ASP A 8 -11.44 3.55 -28.87
CA ASP A 8 -10.85 4.80 -29.33
C ASP A 8 -11.88 5.59 -30.16
N VAL A 9 -12.90 6.08 -29.46
CA VAL A 9 -14.08 6.73 -30.05
C VAL A 9 -14.05 8.26 -29.93
N TRP A 10 -12.96 8.83 -29.41
CA TRP A 10 -12.84 10.28 -29.24
C TRP A 10 -12.59 10.99 -30.56
N GLY A 11 -13.31 12.07 -30.78
CA GLY A 11 -13.01 13.03 -31.81
C GLY A 11 -11.82 13.93 -31.46
N PRO A 12 -11.30 14.68 -32.46
CA PRO A 12 -10.19 15.61 -32.21
C PRO A 12 -10.51 16.61 -31.08
N GLY A 13 -9.67 16.69 -30.07
CA GLY A 13 -9.82 17.62 -28.94
C GLY A 13 -10.74 17.19 -27.81
N GLU A 14 -11.45 16.07 -27.93
CA GLU A 14 -12.35 15.60 -26.88
C GLU A 14 -11.64 15.05 -25.64
N HIS A 15 -10.42 14.58 -25.80
CA HIS A 15 -9.61 14.13 -24.68
C HIS A 15 -8.31 14.94 -24.56
N ASN A 16 -8.28 15.87 -23.65
CA ASN A 16 -7.13 16.72 -23.33
C ASN A 16 -6.50 16.39 -21.99
N GLY A 17 -5.22 16.75 -21.82
CA GLY A 17 -4.51 16.67 -20.56
C GLY A 17 -3.22 17.47 -20.61
N THR A 18 -3.02 18.36 -19.65
CA THR A 18 -1.86 19.25 -19.56
C THR A 18 -0.53 18.50 -19.56
N PHE A 19 -0.51 17.30 -18.96
CA PHE A 19 0.70 16.47 -18.86
C PHE A 19 0.83 15.43 -19.99
N ARG A 20 -0.04 15.46 -20.99
CA ARG A 20 0.13 14.65 -22.17
C ARG A 20 1.40 15.04 -22.91
N GLY A 21 2.20 14.05 -23.29
CA GLY A 21 3.45 14.31 -23.96
C GLY A 21 4.54 14.92 -23.06
N HIS A 22 4.45 14.73 -21.74
CA HIS A 22 5.49 15.18 -20.81
C HIS A 22 6.76 14.34 -20.99
N ASN A 23 7.73 14.88 -21.74
CA ASN A 23 8.95 14.18 -22.12
C ASN A 23 9.75 13.58 -20.94
N PRO A 24 9.94 14.27 -19.79
CA PRO A 24 10.60 13.66 -18.64
C PRO A 24 9.91 12.38 -18.16
N ALA A 25 8.56 12.33 -18.17
CA ALA A 25 7.83 11.13 -17.79
C ALA A 25 8.07 9.97 -18.78
N PHE A 26 8.17 10.24 -20.08
CA PHE A 26 8.50 9.19 -21.06
C PHE A 26 9.91 8.65 -20.90
N VAL A 27 10.88 9.52 -20.61
CA VAL A 27 12.28 9.12 -20.37
C VAL A 27 12.38 8.27 -19.10
N THR A 28 11.80 8.73 -17.99
CA THR A 28 11.84 8.01 -16.72
C THR A 28 11.06 6.70 -16.77
N ALA A 29 9.88 6.67 -17.40
CA ALA A 29 9.12 5.43 -17.60
C ALA A 29 9.90 4.42 -18.44
N SER A 30 10.53 4.87 -19.54
CA SER A 30 11.37 4.00 -20.37
C SER A 30 12.58 3.45 -19.63
N ALA A 31 13.20 4.26 -18.76
CA ALA A 31 14.31 3.82 -17.92
C ALA A 31 13.84 2.80 -16.87
N ALA A 32 12.69 3.05 -16.23
CA ALA A 32 12.10 2.14 -15.26
C ALA A 32 11.76 0.78 -15.89
N LEU A 33 11.14 0.77 -17.08
CA LEU A 33 10.82 -0.46 -17.80
C LEU A 33 12.09 -1.28 -18.10
N ARG A 34 13.15 -0.64 -18.58
CA ARG A 34 14.43 -1.34 -18.86
C ARG A 34 15.11 -1.86 -17.61
N LYS A 35 14.98 -1.15 -16.47
CA LYS A 35 15.66 -1.49 -15.22
C LYS A 35 14.93 -2.58 -14.45
N TYR A 36 13.61 -2.49 -14.36
CA TYR A 36 12.80 -3.27 -13.41
C TYR A 36 11.90 -4.32 -14.08
N TRP A 37 11.72 -4.24 -15.41
CA TRP A 37 10.90 -5.18 -16.18
C TRP A 37 11.66 -5.84 -17.32
N ALA A 38 13.00 -5.87 -17.24
CA ALA A 38 13.84 -6.63 -18.17
C ALA A 38 13.69 -8.15 -17.96
N ASP A 39 13.36 -8.55 -16.73
CA ASP A 39 13.09 -9.93 -16.30
C ASP A 39 11.92 -9.93 -15.29
N ASP A 40 11.67 -11.07 -14.66
CA ASP A 40 10.61 -11.28 -13.67
C ASP A 40 11.07 -11.07 -12.21
N GLN A 41 12.26 -10.56 -11.97
CA GLN A 41 12.84 -10.43 -10.62
C GLN A 41 12.02 -9.50 -9.73
N LEU A 42 11.61 -8.32 -10.25
CA LEU A 42 10.77 -7.39 -9.49
C LEU A 42 9.42 -8.01 -9.15
N GLU A 43 8.79 -8.70 -10.10
CA GLU A 43 7.51 -9.38 -9.88
C GLU A 43 7.61 -10.42 -8.78
N ARG A 44 8.57 -11.34 -8.89
CA ARG A 44 8.79 -12.38 -7.87
C ARG A 44 9.08 -11.81 -6.50
N SER A 45 9.95 -10.80 -6.42
CA SER A 45 10.27 -10.12 -5.15
C SER A 45 9.03 -9.45 -4.56
N THR A 46 8.24 -8.76 -5.38
CA THR A 46 7.01 -8.09 -4.92
C THR A 46 5.98 -9.10 -4.41
N LEU A 47 5.82 -10.24 -5.08
CA LEU A 47 4.92 -11.30 -4.65
C LEU A 47 5.37 -11.91 -3.31
N ALA A 48 6.65 -12.24 -3.18
CA ALA A 48 7.21 -12.80 -1.93
C ALA A 48 7.05 -11.82 -0.74
N LYS A 49 7.36 -10.55 -0.95
CA LYS A 49 7.14 -9.51 0.08
C LYS A 49 5.66 -9.34 0.41
N GLY A 50 4.78 -9.43 -0.59
CA GLY A 50 3.34 -9.37 -0.38
C GLY A 50 2.81 -10.53 0.46
N GLU A 51 3.34 -11.74 0.28
CA GLU A 51 3.03 -12.91 1.10
C GLU A 51 3.55 -12.73 2.55
N HIS A 52 4.75 -12.18 2.70
CA HIS A 52 5.33 -11.87 4.01
C HIS A 52 4.46 -10.85 4.79
N VAL A 53 4.06 -9.76 4.14
CA VAL A 53 3.15 -8.77 4.74
C VAL A 53 1.80 -9.39 5.10
N ASP A 54 1.23 -10.23 4.22
CA ASP A 54 -0.05 -10.92 4.50
C ASP A 54 0.05 -11.79 5.75
N ALA A 55 1.13 -12.58 5.86
CA ALA A 55 1.36 -13.45 7.00
C ALA A 55 1.50 -12.64 8.31
N ALA A 56 2.30 -11.57 8.30
CA ALA A 56 2.51 -10.71 9.45
C ALA A 56 1.20 -10.03 9.92
N LEU A 57 0.40 -9.52 8.98
CA LEU A 57 -0.89 -8.91 9.31
C LEU A 57 -1.91 -9.92 9.84
N ARG A 58 -1.95 -11.14 9.30
CA ARG A 58 -2.84 -12.21 9.79
C ARG A 58 -2.43 -12.69 11.19
N GLU A 59 -1.13 -12.84 11.44
CA GLU A 59 -0.62 -13.18 12.75
C GLU A 59 -1.01 -12.09 13.77
N LEU A 60 -0.77 -10.82 13.44
CA LEU A 60 -1.13 -9.69 14.28
C LEU A 60 -2.64 -9.68 14.57
N ALA A 61 -3.48 -9.79 13.55
CA ALA A 61 -4.94 -9.83 13.71
C ALA A 61 -5.40 -11.00 14.58
N GLY A 62 -4.77 -12.17 14.45
CA GLY A 62 -5.10 -13.35 15.24
C GLY A 62 -4.71 -13.27 16.73
N THR A 63 -3.85 -12.32 17.11
CA THR A 63 -3.43 -12.13 18.50
C THR A 63 -4.20 -11.04 19.24
N LEU A 64 -5.01 -10.26 18.54
CA LEU A 64 -5.69 -9.09 19.10
C LEU A 64 -7.21 -9.31 19.20
N PRO A 65 -7.87 -8.67 20.19
CA PRO A 65 -9.31 -8.69 20.30
C PRO A 65 -9.94 -7.81 19.22
N GLY A 66 -11.18 -8.15 18.88
CA GLY A 66 -11.98 -7.38 17.92
C GLY A 66 -12.00 -8.03 16.53
N ASP A 67 -12.72 -7.39 15.64
CA ASP A 67 -12.93 -7.85 14.27
C ASP A 67 -11.94 -7.11 13.35
N LEU A 68 -10.75 -7.68 13.18
CA LEU A 68 -9.70 -7.14 12.34
C LEU A 68 -9.62 -7.92 11.04
N GLU A 69 -9.72 -7.22 9.92
CA GLU A 69 -9.72 -7.80 8.59
C GLU A 69 -8.48 -7.42 7.79
N VAL A 70 -7.71 -8.42 7.34
CA VAL A 70 -6.59 -8.18 6.42
C VAL A 70 -7.13 -7.97 5.01
N LYS A 71 -6.85 -6.79 4.43
CA LYS A 71 -7.33 -6.38 3.10
C LYS A 71 -6.16 -6.14 2.15
N GLY A 72 -6.44 -6.23 0.86
CA GLY A 72 -5.50 -5.82 -0.20
C GLY A 72 -4.81 -6.96 -0.94
N ARG A 73 -3.80 -6.60 -1.75
CA ARG A 73 -3.06 -7.51 -2.61
C ARG A 73 -1.61 -7.04 -2.80
N GLY A 74 -0.67 -7.98 -2.88
CA GLY A 74 0.74 -7.67 -3.03
C GLY A 74 1.23 -6.77 -1.89
N LEU A 75 1.94 -5.70 -2.19
CA LEU A 75 2.40 -4.71 -1.20
C LEU A 75 1.38 -3.58 -0.91
N ALA A 76 0.24 -3.55 -1.58
CA ALA A 76 -0.87 -2.68 -1.22
C ALA A 76 -1.82 -3.44 -0.29
N ARG A 77 -1.53 -3.44 1.00
CA ARG A 77 -2.28 -4.16 2.03
C ARG A 77 -2.61 -3.28 3.21
N GLY A 78 -3.54 -3.72 4.05
CA GLY A 78 -3.87 -3.02 5.28
C GLY A 78 -4.66 -3.87 6.24
N LEU A 79 -4.84 -3.33 7.43
CA LEU A 79 -5.66 -3.90 8.48
C LEU A 79 -6.90 -3.01 8.64
N GLY A 80 -8.06 -3.62 8.43
CA GLY A 80 -9.36 -2.97 8.61
C GLY A 80 -9.86 -3.16 10.04
N PHE A 81 -10.50 -2.12 10.57
CA PHE A 81 -11.06 -2.06 11.91
C PHE A 81 -12.56 -1.79 11.84
N ALA A 82 -13.30 -2.30 12.82
CA ALA A 82 -14.75 -2.05 12.91
C ALA A 82 -15.07 -0.58 13.18
N GLN A 83 -14.17 0.14 13.87
CA GLN A 83 -14.31 1.56 14.20
C GLN A 83 -13.29 2.37 13.38
N THR A 84 -13.74 3.39 12.69
CA THR A 84 -12.93 4.23 11.79
C THR A 84 -11.81 4.97 12.53
N GLU A 85 -12.09 5.42 13.75
CA GLU A 85 -11.16 6.17 14.59
C GLU A 85 -9.91 5.37 14.94
N VAL A 86 -10.00 4.03 14.98
CA VAL A 86 -8.86 3.16 15.29
C VAL A 86 -7.81 3.23 14.19
N ALA A 87 -8.20 3.25 12.93
CA ALA A 87 -7.26 3.37 11.82
C ALA A 87 -6.49 4.70 11.85
N ASP A 88 -7.17 5.80 12.17
CA ASP A 88 -6.53 7.12 12.29
C ASP A 88 -5.58 7.18 13.50
N GLN A 89 -5.95 6.57 14.63
CA GLN A 89 -5.08 6.47 15.81
C GLN A 89 -3.83 5.63 15.52
N VAL A 90 -3.98 4.51 14.80
CA VAL A 90 -2.84 3.69 14.36
C VAL A 90 -1.94 4.49 13.43
N ALA A 91 -2.49 5.23 12.47
CA ALA A 91 -1.70 6.07 11.58
C ALA A 91 -0.92 7.14 12.34
N ALA A 92 -1.55 7.80 13.32
CA ALA A 92 -0.88 8.77 14.18
C ALA A 92 0.24 8.15 15.01
N ALA A 93 0.00 7.00 15.65
CA ALA A 93 1.01 6.29 16.42
C ALA A 93 2.19 5.83 15.55
N CYS A 94 1.94 5.32 14.34
CA CYS A 94 2.98 4.99 13.37
C CYS A 94 3.83 6.21 13.02
N PHE A 95 3.20 7.36 12.78
CA PHE A 95 3.90 8.59 12.44
C PHE A 95 4.84 9.05 13.57
N GLU A 96 4.43 8.95 14.82
CA GLU A 96 5.27 9.27 15.98
C GLU A 96 6.53 8.38 16.08
N HIS A 97 6.46 7.17 15.51
CA HIS A 97 7.57 6.21 15.47
C HIS A 97 8.29 6.17 14.11
N GLY A 98 8.04 7.15 13.22
CA GLY A 98 8.76 7.33 11.97
C GLY A 98 8.20 6.54 10.78
N LEU A 99 7.03 5.90 10.91
CA LEU A 99 6.35 5.22 9.82
C LEU A 99 5.18 6.06 9.31
N LEU A 100 5.31 6.55 8.07
CA LEU A 100 4.23 7.27 7.39
C LEU A 100 3.31 6.28 6.68
N LEU A 101 2.04 6.31 7.01
CA LEU A 101 0.99 5.56 6.31
C LEU A 101 -0.29 6.40 6.17
N GLU A 102 -1.20 5.94 5.34
CA GLU A 102 -2.50 6.57 5.12
C GLU A 102 -3.63 5.62 5.50
N THR A 103 -4.77 6.19 5.84
CA THR A 103 -6.02 5.42 5.96
C THR A 103 -6.68 5.22 4.59
N ALA A 104 -7.50 4.20 4.46
CA ALA A 104 -8.21 3.84 3.24
C ALA A 104 -9.58 3.22 3.59
N GLY A 105 -10.36 2.91 2.56
CA GLY A 105 -11.73 2.42 2.69
C GLY A 105 -12.77 3.53 2.59
N PRO A 106 -14.04 3.19 2.38
CA PRO A 106 -15.14 4.16 2.24
C PRO A 106 -15.32 5.07 3.45
N SER A 107 -14.95 4.58 4.65
CA SER A 107 -15.04 5.29 5.92
C SER A 107 -13.68 5.53 6.57
N SER A 108 -12.58 5.38 5.85
CA SER A 108 -11.20 5.46 6.38
C SER A 108 -10.89 4.40 7.45
N GLU A 109 -11.57 3.27 7.42
CA GLU A 109 -11.48 2.21 8.43
C GLU A 109 -10.25 1.30 8.30
N VAL A 110 -9.39 1.51 7.28
CA VAL A 110 -8.23 0.65 7.01
C VAL A 110 -6.93 1.43 7.22
N ALA A 111 -6.06 0.98 8.10
CA ALA A 111 -4.67 1.42 8.14
C ALA A 111 -3.89 0.73 7.01
N LYS A 112 -3.47 1.51 6.00
CA LYS A 112 -2.96 1.02 4.71
C LYS A 112 -1.44 1.07 4.65
N LEU A 113 -0.83 -0.08 4.38
CA LEU A 113 0.57 -0.23 4.02
C LEU A 113 0.72 -0.22 2.49
N MET A 114 1.56 0.67 1.96
CA MET A 114 1.85 0.76 0.53
C MET A 114 3.29 1.22 0.31
N PRO A 115 4.28 0.39 0.68
CA PRO A 115 5.68 0.72 0.52
C PRO A 115 6.09 0.72 -0.97
N ALA A 116 7.24 1.31 -1.27
CA ALA A 116 7.83 1.22 -2.60
C ALA A 116 8.08 -0.26 -2.97
N LEU A 117 7.83 -0.64 -4.23
CA LEU A 117 8.09 -2.02 -4.69
C LEU A 117 9.57 -2.42 -4.56
N THR A 118 10.47 -1.43 -4.47
CA THR A 118 11.91 -1.61 -4.31
C THR A 118 12.39 -1.56 -2.87
N ILE A 119 11.48 -1.52 -1.89
CA ILE A 119 11.83 -1.55 -0.46
C ILE A 119 12.70 -2.77 -0.16
N THR A 120 13.70 -2.65 0.70
CA THR A 120 14.48 -3.78 1.18
C THR A 120 13.70 -4.63 2.17
N ASP A 121 14.10 -5.89 2.36
CA ASP A 121 13.44 -6.76 3.34
C ASP A 121 13.60 -6.20 4.76
N ALA A 122 14.78 -5.67 5.10
CA ALA A 122 15.04 -5.07 6.41
C ALA A 122 14.17 -3.84 6.69
N GLU A 123 14.00 -2.94 5.71
CA GLU A 123 13.12 -1.77 5.86
C GLU A 123 11.64 -2.18 5.94
N LEU A 124 11.26 -3.25 5.25
CA LEU A 124 9.90 -3.79 5.32
C LEU A 124 9.62 -4.38 6.70
N ASP A 125 10.56 -5.16 7.24
CA ASP A 125 10.46 -5.75 8.57
C ASP A 125 10.38 -4.68 9.66
N GLU A 126 11.25 -3.65 9.60
CA GLU A 126 11.21 -2.50 10.51
C GLU A 126 9.84 -1.79 10.46
N GLY A 127 9.32 -1.55 9.26
CA GLY A 127 7.99 -0.94 9.09
C GLY A 127 6.86 -1.81 9.65
N LEU A 128 6.94 -3.13 9.49
CA LEU A 128 5.96 -4.07 10.03
C LEU A 128 6.02 -4.14 11.57
N GLU A 129 7.21 -4.05 12.17
CA GLU A 129 7.37 -3.99 13.63
C GLU A 129 6.73 -2.72 14.20
N ILE A 130 7.04 -1.54 13.63
CA ILE A 130 6.44 -0.27 14.05
C ILE A 130 4.91 -0.33 13.91
N PHE A 131 4.41 -0.85 12.80
CA PHE A 131 2.98 -1.00 12.57
C PHE A 131 2.32 -1.92 13.60
N ALA A 132 2.93 -3.07 13.87
CA ALA A 132 2.39 -4.04 14.82
C ALA A 132 2.33 -3.47 16.25
N ASP A 133 3.36 -2.74 16.67
CA ASP A 133 3.41 -2.11 17.99
C ASP A 133 2.38 -0.97 18.12
N ALA A 134 2.21 -0.15 17.07
CA ALA A 134 1.18 0.87 17.02
C ALA A 134 -0.23 0.27 17.14
N VAL A 135 -0.51 -0.79 16.36
CA VAL A 135 -1.81 -1.49 16.40
C VAL A 135 -2.08 -2.09 17.78
N ARG A 136 -1.08 -2.77 18.38
CA ARG A 136 -1.20 -3.32 19.74
C ARG A 136 -1.48 -2.22 20.76
N GLY A 137 -0.73 -1.12 20.69
CA GLY A 137 -0.88 0.01 21.61
C GLY A 137 -2.28 0.63 21.56
N VAL A 138 -2.82 0.83 20.35
CA VAL A 138 -4.15 1.42 20.16
C VAL A 138 -5.26 0.45 20.56
N VAL A 139 -5.20 -0.81 20.07
CA VAL A 139 -6.27 -1.80 20.30
C VAL A 139 -6.35 -2.23 21.77
N LEU A 140 -5.20 -2.41 22.43
CA LEU A 140 -5.17 -2.84 23.84
C LEU A 140 -5.26 -1.66 24.81
N GLY A 141 -4.76 -0.48 24.44
CA GLY A 141 -4.81 0.73 25.26
C GLY A 141 -6.19 1.40 25.33
N GLY A 142 -7.03 1.21 24.33
CA GLY A 142 -8.39 1.74 24.28
C GLY A 142 -9.43 0.99 25.14
N SER A 143 -9.00 -0.04 25.89
CA SER A 143 -9.86 -0.89 26.72
C SER A 143 -9.92 -0.45 28.20
N SER A 144 -9.62 0.83 28.50
CA SER A 144 -9.65 1.39 29.88
C SER A 144 -10.77 2.39 30.07
#